data_82c7d676338e31f033c28bb9cc09346a
#
_entry.id   82c7d676338e31f033c28bb9cc09346a
#
_cell.length_a   1.000
_cell.length_b   1.000
_cell.length_c   1.000
_cell.angle_alpha   90.00
_cell.angle_beta   90.00
_cell.angle_gamma   90.00
#
_symmetry.space_group_name_H-M   'P 1'
#
loop_
_entity.id
_entity.type
_entity.pdbx_description
1 polymer ?
#
loop_
_entity_poly.entity_id
_entity_poly.type
_entity_poly.pdbx_seq_one_letter_code
_entity_poly.pdbx_strand_id
1 'polypeptide(L)'
;MIERHHPVVERIRVPLRNLGSAFEGFRVVQISDLHVEPNLNPALLRKAVDMINGLQPDLIAITGDFITHNAKVVADLTAPLADLKSRAGVFASLGNHDVWNAPRRITEALGHHGIRVLTNSGTDLTQGHDQLWIAGIDSAWAGDIDLPSALKGRAKGGPCLLLGHEPDYADEVAQRSSNLLQLAGHTHGGQICLPGGQPLMLPTLGKKYARGLFQVGGISLYVNRGLGTIGPKARFACSPEITEITLSNTSAA
;
A
#
# COMPACT_ATOMS: atom_id res chain seq x y z
N MET A 1 14.54 5.29 -22.08
CA MET A 1 13.79 6.42 -21.48
C MET A 1 13.70 6.14 -19.99
N ILE A 2 14.04 7.09 -19.15
CA ILE A 2 14.03 6.89 -17.69
C ILE A 2 12.60 7.15 -17.21
N GLU A 3 11.84 6.08 -16.97
CA GLU A 3 10.40 6.13 -16.65
C GLU A 3 10.08 6.68 -15.24
N ARG A 4 11.08 6.81 -14.37
CA ARG A 4 10.93 7.13 -12.94
C ARG A 4 10.16 8.42 -12.61
N HIS A 5 9.94 9.31 -13.57
CA HIS A 5 9.24 10.58 -13.38
C HIS A 5 7.83 10.60 -13.97
N HIS A 6 7.37 9.46 -14.49
CA HIS A 6 6.09 9.34 -15.17
C HIS A 6 5.24 8.25 -14.51
N PRO A 7 4.64 8.53 -13.33
CA PRO A 7 3.73 7.58 -12.71
C PRO A 7 2.53 7.33 -13.62
N VAL A 8 2.11 6.08 -13.66
CA VAL A 8 0.92 5.62 -14.38
C VAL A 8 -0.17 5.25 -13.38
N VAL A 9 -1.44 5.40 -13.80
CA VAL A 9 -2.58 4.94 -13.01
C VAL A 9 -3.01 3.57 -13.52
N GLU A 10 -2.86 2.56 -12.66
CA GLU A 10 -3.42 1.23 -12.89
C GLU A 10 -4.81 1.15 -12.27
N ARG A 11 -5.77 0.54 -12.98
CA ARG A 11 -7.15 0.41 -12.51
C ARG A 11 -7.53 -1.05 -12.43
N ILE A 12 -7.98 -1.47 -11.25
CA ILE A 12 -8.45 -2.83 -11.01
C ILE A 12 -9.78 -2.83 -10.27
N ARG A 13 -10.51 -3.91 -10.39
CA ARG A 13 -11.70 -4.21 -9.58
C ARG A 13 -11.43 -5.46 -8.78
N VAL A 14 -11.69 -5.40 -7.47
CA VAL A 14 -11.46 -6.53 -6.56
C VAL A 14 -12.76 -6.86 -5.85
N PRO A 15 -13.25 -8.10 -6.01
CA PRO A 15 -14.42 -8.55 -5.30
C PRO A 15 -14.08 -8.96 -3.86
N LEU A 16 -14.91 -8.53 -2.91
CA LEU A 16 -14.89 -8.99 -1.52
C LEU A 16 -16.29 -9.56 -1.18
N ARG A 17 -16.32 -10.75 -0.59
CA ARG A 17 -17.57 -11.36 -0.16
C ARG A 17 -18.18 -10.58 1.01
N ASN A 18 -19.50 -10.50 1.04
CA ASN A 18 -20.23 -9.77 2.07
C ASN A 18 -19.83 -8.29 2.20
N LEU A 19 -19.32 -7.71 1.12
CA LEU A 19 -19.12 -6.28 1.05
C LEU A 19 -20.51 -5.62 1.07
N GLY A 20 -20.78 -4.79 2.06
CA GLY A 20 -22.05 -4.09 2.18
C GLY A 20 -22.30 -3.15 0.99
N SER A 21 -23.56 -2.91 0.68
CA SER A 21 -23.96 -2.11 -0.48
C SER A 21 -23.43 -0.67 -0.45
N ALA A 22 -23.19 -0.13 0.75
CA ALA A 22 -22.58 1.19 0.92
C ALA A 22 -21.11 1.25 0.44
N PHE A 23 -20.44 0.10 0.33
CA PHE A 23 -19.08 -0.03 -0.18
C PHE A 23 -19.01 -0.54 -1.63
N GLU A 24 -20.13 -0.80 -2.29
CA GLU A 24 -20.12 -1.14 -3.72
C GLU A 24 -19.59 0.05 -4.54
N GLY A 25 -18.56 -0.19 -5.34
CA GLY A 25 -17.89 0.87 -6.09
C GLY A 25 -16.94 1.75 -5.28
N PHE A 26 -16.66 1.40 -4.00
CA PHE A 26 -15.73 2.14 -3.14
C PHE A 26 -14.32 2.15 -3.72
N ARG A 27 -13.76 3.36 -3.88
CA ARG A 27 -12.46 3.57 -4.54
C ARG A 27 -11.35 3.71 -3.52
N VAL A 28 -10.43 2.76 -3.53
CA VAL A 28 -9.19 2.80 -2.75
C VAL A 28 -8.06 3.18 -3.70
N VAL A 29 -7.28 4.21 -3.36
CA VAL A 29 -6.06 4.51 -4.09
C VAL A 29 -4.87 4.05 -3.25
N GLN A 30 -4.05 3.16 -3.84
CA GLN A 30 -2.82 2.68 -3.22
C GLN A 30 -1.60 3.33 -3.85
N ILE A 31 -0.67 3.75 -3.00
CA ILE A 31 0.73 4.07 -3.34
C ILE A 31 1.66 3.36 -2.37
N SER A 32 2.92 3.19 -2.76
CA SER A 32 3.93 2.49 -1.97
C SER A 32 5.34 2.98 -2.31
N ASP A 33 6.31 2.63 -1.48
CA ASP A 33 7.74 2.73 -1.78
C ASP A 33 8.13 4.13 -2.29
N LEU A 34 7.88 5.13 -1.48
CA LEU A 34 8.16 6.53 -1.83
C LEU A 34 9.64 6.82 -1.85
N HIS A 35 10.42 6.18 -0.95
CA HIS A 35 11.88 6.29 -0.83
C HIS A 35 12.39 7.73 -0.92
N VAL A 36 11.81 8.61 -0.11
CA VAL A 36 12.24 10.00 -0.07
C VAL A 36 13.68 10.09 0.45
N GLU A 37 14.49 10.83 -0.26
CA GLU A 37 15.91 11.08 0.05
C GLU A 37 16.23 12.57 -0.03
N PRO A 38 17.33 13.06 0.61
CA PRO A 38 17.65 14.49 0.70
C PRO A 38 17.74 15.24 -0.64
N ASN A 39 18.00 14.51 -1.73
CA ASN A 39 18.16 15.07 -3.06
C ASN A 39 17.04 14.61 -4.03
N LEU A 40 15.96 14.04 -3.48
CA LEU A 40 14.81 13.69 -4.31
C LEU A 40 14.12 14.96 -4.79
N ASN A 41 13.76 15.00 -6.07
CA ASN A 41 12.96 16.10 -6.60
C ASN A 41 11.53 16.03 -5.98
N PRO A 42 11.16 16.96 -5.11
CA PRO A 42 9.85 16.95 -4.46
C PRO A 42 8.69 17.11 -5.46
N ALA A 43 8.97 17.54 -6.68
CA ALA A 43 7.96 17.68 -7.73
C ALA A 43 7.32 16.34 -8.14
N LEU A 44 8.05 15.22 -8.03
CA LEU A 44 7.46 13.90 -8.33
C LEU A 44 6.36 13.53 -7.33
N LEU A 45 6.65 13.73 -6.03
CA LEU A 45 5.68 13.41 -5.00
C LEU A 45 4.46 14.35 -5.06
N ARG A 46 4.66 15.65 -5.31
CA ARG A 46 3.54 16.60 -5.52
C ARG A 46 2.71 16.22 -6.74
N LYS A 47 3.35 15.88 -7.86
CA LYS A 47 2.64 15.39 -9.04
C LYS A 47 1.81 14.15 -8.73
N ALA A 48 2.36 13.19 -7.97
CA ALA A 48 1.62 12.01 -7.56
C ALA A 48 0.42 12.38 -6.68
N VAL A 49 0.57 13.30 -5.71
CA VAL A 49 -0.52 13.81 -4.87
C VAL A 49 -1.62 14.47 -5.72
N ASP A 50 -1.25 15.31 -6.70
CA ASP A 50 -2.22 15.92 -7.61
C ASP A 50 -2.99 14.87 -8.43
N MET A 51 -2.28 13.85 -8.94
CA MET A 51 -2.91 12.74 -9.67
C MET A 51 -3.86 11.94 -8.78
N ILE A 52 -3.45 11.62 -7.55
CA ILE A 52 -4.27 10.89 -6.56
C ILE A 52 -5.54 11.69 -6.24
N ASN A 53 -5.40 12.97 -5.94
CA ASN A 53 -6.54 13.86 -5.64
C ASN A 53 -7.50 13.98 -6.83
N GLY A 54 -6.97 13.98 -8.06
CA GLY A 54 -7.76 13.96 -9.30
C GLY A 54 -8.60 12.70 -9.47
N LEU A 55 -8.21 11.56 -8.87
CA LEU A 55 -9.01 10.34 -8.85
C LEU A 55 -10.17 10.39 -7.86
N GLN A 56 -10.21 11.38 -6.96
CA GLN A 56 -11.24 11.53 -5.91
C GLN A 56 -11.47 10.23 -5.12
N PRO A 57 -10.43 9.68 -4.45
CA PRO A 57 -10.54 8.41 -3.75
C PRO A 57 -11.47 8.51 -2.54
N ASP A 58 -12.09 7.38 -2.20
CA ASP A 58 -12.77 7.24 -0.93
C ASP A 58 -11.79 7.02 0.22
N LEU A 59 -10.77 6.21 -0.03
CA LEU A 59 -9.70 5.90 0.92
C LEU A 59 -8.35 5.91 0.19
N ILE A 60 -7.30 6.36 0.88
CA ILE A 60 -5.93 6.24 0.40
C ILE A 60 -5.17 5.27 1.30
N ALA A 61 -4.48 4.31 0.70
CA ALA A 61 -3.61 3.34 1.37
C ALA A 61 -2.15 3.55 0.96
N ILE A 62 -1.24 3.68 1.94
CA ILE A 62 0.20 3.81 1.70
C ILE A 62 0.90 2.62 2.33
N THR A 63 1.53 1.77 1.52
CA THR A 63 2.05 0.47 1.97
C THR A 63 3.56 0.48 2.19
N GLY A 64 4.05 1.47 2.93
CA GLY A 64 5.40 1.50 3.50
C GLY A 64 6.51 2.01 2.58
N ASP A 65 7.72 1.97 3.13
CA ASP A 65 8.96 2.47 2.56
C ASP A 65 8.87 3.96 2.16
N PHE A 66 8.52 4.76 3.15
CA PHE A 66 8.44 6.22 3.02
C PHE A 66 9.81 6.85 2.79
N ILE A 67 10.83 6.37 3.50
CA ILE A 67 12.22 6.84 3.39
C ILE A 67 13.15 5.70 3.00
N THR A 68 14.36 6.03 2.51
CA THR A 68 15.39 5.01 2.22
C THR A 68 16.28 4.76 3.43
N HIS A 69 17.01 5.78 3.91
CA HIS A 69 18.00 5.63 5.01
C HIS A 69 18.05 6.81 5.97
N ASN A 70 17.52 7.97 5.59
CA ASN A 70 17.77 9.20 6.33
C ASN A 70 16.49 9.77 6.95
N ALA A 71 16.34 9.61 8.25
CA ALA A 71 15.17 10.13 8.97
C ALA A 71 15.06 11.68 8.96
N LYS A 72 16.09 12.42 8.53
CA LYS A 72 16.03 13.88 8.43
C LYS A 72 15.07 14.36 7.35
N VAL A 73 14.80 13.52 6.34
CA VAL A 73 13.87 13.85 5.24
C VAL A 73 12.39 13.70 5.60
N VAL A 74 12.06 13.30 6.82
CA VAL A 74 10.65 13.07 7.22
C VAL A 74 9.80 14.34 7.03
N ALA A 75 10.36 15.53 7.27
CA ALA A 75 9.63 16.78 7.02
C ALA A 75 9.38 17.01 5.52
N ASP A 76 10.36 16.71 4.66
CA ASP A 76 10.23 16.85 3.20
C ASP A 76 9.23 15.84 2.62
N LEU A 77 9.13 14.65 3.24
CA LEU A 77 8.15 13.62 2.93
C LEU A 77 6.73 14.06 3.28
N THR A 78 6.52 14.53 4.51
CA THR A 78 5.18 14.74 5.03
C THR A 78 4.51 15.98 4.46
N ALA A 79 5.27 17.02 4.09
CA ALA A 79 4.70 18.25 3.54
C ALA A 79 3.84 18.03 2.28
N PRO A 80 4.28 17.28 1.24
CA PRO A 80 3.41 16.97 0.11
C PRO A 80 2.25 16.02 0.46
N LEU A 81 2.45 15.06 1.39
CA LEU A 81 1.42 14.11 1.77
C LEU A 81 0.28 14.75 2.57
N ALA A 82 0.53 15.89 3.21
CA ALA A 82 -0.49 16.67 3.91
C ALA A 82 -1.63 17.14 2.97
N ASP A 83 -1.36 17.25 1.66
CA ASP A 83 -2.33 17.68 0.66
C ASP A 83 -3.19 16.53 0.09
N LEU A 84 -2.98 15.28 0.55
CA LEU A 84 -3.81 14.14 0.14
C LEU A 84 -5.26 14.33 0.61
N LYS A 85 -6.20 14.06 -0.30
CA LYS A 85 -7.65 14.22 -0.06
C LYS A 85 -8.38 12.91 -0.29
N SER A 86 -9.11 12.45 0.73
CA SER A 86 -9.98 11.28 0.65
C SER A 86 -11.18 11.43 1.59
N ARG A 87 -12.28 10.74 1.29
CA ARG A 87 -13.52 10.86 2.09
C ARG A 87 -13.43 10.10 3.41
N ALA A 88 -12.77 8.94 3.41
CA ALA A 88 -12.71 8.02 4.56
C ALA A 88 -11.34 8.01 5.24
N GLY A 89 -10.40 8.86 4.81
CA GLY A 89 -9.10 9.02 5.43
C GLY A 89 -7.95 8.37 4.68
N VAL A 90 -6.75 8.63 5.20
CA VAL A 90 -5.49 8.09 4.67
C VAL A 90 -4.92 7.13 5.72
N PHE A 91 -4.68 5.89 5.30
CA PHE A 91 -4.12 4.83 6.15
C PHE A 91 -2.76 4.39 5.62
N ALA A 92 -1.87 4.00 6.51
CA ALA A 92 -0.54 3.56 6.15
C ALA A 92 -0.09 2.35 6.97
N SER A 93 0.79 1.52 6.42
CA SER A 93 1.68 0.62 7.13
C SER A 93 3.12 1.08 6.95
N LEU A 94 4.05 0.62 7.77
CA LEU A 94 5.46 0.86 7.59
C LEU A 94 6.09 -0.25 6.74
N GLY A 95 7.15 0.09 5.99
CA GLY A 95 8.00 -0.87 5.31
C GLY A 95 9.31 -1.13 6.08
N ASN A 96 10.12 -2.05 5.57
CA ASN A 96 11.36 -2.44 6.23
C ASN A 96 12.35 -1.27 6.35
N HIS A 97 12.44 -0.39 5.37
CA HIS A 97 13.30 0.79 5.45
C HIS A 97 12.85 1.78 6.53
N ASP A 98 11.56 1.91 6.76
CA ASP A 98 11.01 2.77 7.81
C ASP A 98 11.34 2.19 9.20
N VAL A 99 11.11 0.87 9.38
CA VAL A 99 11.33 0.17 10.64
C VAL A 99 12.82 0.17 11.02
N TRP A 100 13.73 -0.06 10.06
CA TRP A 100 15.18 -0.02 10.32
C TRP A 100 15.69 1.36 10.71
N ASN A 101 15.04 2.44 10.26
CA ASN A 101 15.60 3.78 10.42
C ASN A 101 14.90 4.63 11.50
N ALA A 102 13.57 4.85 11.39
CA ALA A 102 12.90 5.79 12.27
C ALA A 102 11.38 5.57 12.40
N PRO A 103 10.89 4.37 12.79
CA PRO A 103 9.47 4.05 12.74
C PRO A 103 8.61 5.03 13.56
N ARG A 104 9.02 5.34 14.79
CA ARG A 104 8.29 6.28 15.68
C ARG A 104 8.20 7.68 15.07
N ARG A 105 9.33 8.21 14.58
CA ARG A 105 9.38 9.55 14.00
C ARG A 105 8.51 9.67 12.76
N ILE A 106 8.51 8.64 11.90
CA ILE A 106 7.67 8.60 10.71
C ILE A 106 6.19 8.54 11.11
N THR A 107 5.83 7.65 12.03
CA THR A 107 4.45 7.52 12.53
C THR A 107 3.93 8.82 13.13
N GLU A 108 4.72 9.47 14.00
CA GLU A 108 4.36 10.75 14.62
C GLU A 108 4.16 11.86 13.56
N ALA A 109 5.11 11.97 12.63
CA ALA A 109 5.05 12.99 11.58
C ALA A 109 3.86 12.79 10.62
N LEU A 110 3.57 11.56 10.22
CA LEU A 110 2.40 11.24 9.41
C LEU A 110 1.09 11.51 10.18
N GLY A 111 1.06 11.16 11.46
CA GLY A 111 -0.09 11.41 12.34
C GLY A 111 -0.43 12.90 12.49
N HIS A 112 0.56 13.80 12.52
CA HIS A 112 0.31 15.25 12.53
C HIS A 112 -0.42 15.75 11.28
N HIS A 113 -0.36 15.02 10.19
CA HIS A 113 -1.06 15.33 8.93
C HIS A 113 -2.32 14.46 8.71
N GLY A 114 -2.81 13.79 9.77
CA GLY A 114 -4.03 13.01 9.71
C GLY A 114 -3.87 11.66 8.99
N ILE A 115 -2.64 11.23 8.68
CA ILE A 115 -2.35 9.91 8.11
C ILE A 115 -2.24 8.90 9.24
N ARG A 116 -3.13 7.92 9.25
CA ARG A 116 -3.21 6.92 10.31
C ARG A 116 -2.32 5.72 10.01
N VAL A 117 -1.18 5.63 10.70
CA VAL A 117 -0.30 4.47 10.60
C VAL A 117 -0.85 3.33 11.45
N LEU A 118 -1.02 2.16 10.84
CA LEU A 118 -1.49 0.94 11.47
C LEU A 118 -0.32 -0.04 11.57
N THR A 119 0.05 -0.40 12.80
CA THR A 119 1.05 -1.43 13.10
C THR A 119 0.38 -2.47 13.99
N ASN A 120 0.20 -3.69 13.48
CA ASN A 120 -0.48 -4.78 14.16
C ASN A 120 -1.81 -4.36 14.78
N SER A 121 -2.55 -3.52 14.06
CA SER A 121 -3.79 -2.92 14.54
C SER A 121 -4.79 -2.73 13.42
N GLY A 122 -6.04 -2.56 13.79
CA GLY A 122 -7.10 -2.32 12.82
C GLY A 122 -8.22 -1.43 13.36
N THR A 123 -9.10 -1.04 12.47
CA THR A 123 -10.25 -0.19 12.78
C THR A 123 -11.40 -0.46 11.82
N ASP A 124 -12.62 -0.26 12.30
CA ASP A 124 -13.79 -0.23 11.43
C ASP A 124 -13.87 1.07 10.63
N LEU A 125 -14.21 0.91 9.37
CA LEU A 125 -14.77 1.96 8.54
C LEU A 125 -16.26 1.66 8.36
N THR A 126 -17.13 2.52 8.89
CA THR A 126 -18.57 2.32 8.86
C THR A 126 -19.23 3.30 7.89
N GLN A 127 -20.10 2.79 7.02
CA GLN A 127 -20.97 3.58 6.16
C GLN A 127 -22.42 3.07 6.31
N GLY A 128 -23.29 3.86 6.93
CA GLY A 128 -24.62 3.39 7.31
C GLY A 128 -24.57 2.21 8.29
N HIS A 129 -25.05 1.06 7.86
CA HIS A 129 -25.00 -0.19 8.63
C HIS A 129 -23.87 -1.13 8.17
N ASP A 130 -23.17 -0.78 7.12
CA ASP A 130 -22.13 -1.61 6.52
C ASP A 130 -20.75 -1.29 7.11
N GLN A 131 -19.92 -2.32 7.23
CA GLN A 131 -18.58 -2.22 7.81
C GLN A 131 -17.53 -2.81 6.87
N LEU A 132 -16.40 -2.12 6.78
CA LEU A 132 -15.17 -2.58 6.14
C LEU A 132 -14.03 -2.46 7.15
N TRP A 133 -13.36 -3.58 7.48
CA TRP A 133 -12.23 -3.56 8.38
C TRP A 133 -10.98 -3.08 7.65
N ILE A 134 -10.28 -2.09 8.21
CA ILE A 134 -8.99 -1.62 7.73
C ILE A 134 -7.94 -2.03 8.75
N ALA A 135 -6.98 -2.85 8.34
CA ALA A 135 -5.90 -3.36 9.18
C ALA A 135 -4.53 -3.02 8.61
N GLY A 136 -3.53 -2.94 9.47
CA GLY A 136 -2.14 -2.87 9.09
C GLY A 136 -1.30 -3.79 9.94
N ILE A 137 -0.35 -4.47 9.32
CA ILE A 137 0.66 -5.30 9.97
C ILE A 137 2.02 -4.63 9.94
N ASP A 138 2.89 -5.04 10.84
CA ASP A 138 4.29 -4.61 10.85
C ASP A 138 5.06 -5.21 9.66
N SER A 139 6.27 -4.74 9.40
CA SER A 139 7.12 -5.30 8.36
C SER A 139 7.49 -6.76 8.66
N ALA A 140 7.29 -7.64 7.70
CA ALA A 140 7.67 -9.04 7.81
C ALA A 140 9.19 -9.25 7.81
N TRP A 141 9.95 -8.27 7.30
CA TRP A 141 11.40 -8.35 7.25
C TRP A 141 12.09 -7.68 8.44
N ALA A 142 11.53 -6.62 8.95
CA ALA A 142 12.21 -5.74 9.90
C ALA A 142 11.49 -5.59 11.25
N GLY A 143 10.22 -5.96 11.33
CA GLY A 143 9.35 -5.83 12.49
C GLY A 143 8.96 -7.17 13.11
N ASP A 144 7.89 -7.13 13.87
CA ASP A 144 7.29 -8.28 14.54
C ASP A 144 5.78 -8.32 14.24
N ILE A 145 5.37 -9.21 13.35
CA ILE A 145 3.97 -9.28 12.90
C ILE A 145 3.08 -9.98 13.92
N ASP A 146 2.03 -9.26 14.34
CA ASP A 146 0.91 -9.80 15.11
C ASP A 146 -0.41 -9.67 14.30
N LEU A 147 -0.62 -10.60 13.37
CA LEU A 147 -1.83 -10.66 12.54
C LEU A 147 -3.12 -10.83 13.38
N PRO A 148 -3.16 -11.65 14.46
CA PRO A 148 -4.30 -11.70 15.35
C PRO A 148 -4.70 -10.33 15.92
N SER A 149 -3.75 -9.52 16.38
CA SER A 149 -4.03 -8.17 16.88
C SER A 149 -4.50 -7.23 15.76
N ALA A 150 -3.94 -7.30 14.57
CA ALA A 150 -4.40 -6.52 13.42
C ALA A 150 -5.86 -6.82 13.03
N LEU A 151 -6.29 -8.05 13.19
CA LEU A 151 -7.66 -8.50 12.86
C LEU A 151 -8.62 -8.50 14.05
N LYS A 152 -8.15 -8.09 15.25
CA LYS A 152 -8.98 -8.05 16.46
C LYS A 152 -10.10 -7.02 16.34
N GLY A 153 -11.33 -7.47 16.41
CA GLY A 153 -12.53 -6.63 16.25
C GLY A 153 -13.20 -6.77 14.88
N ARG A 154 -12.50 -7.30 13.89
CA ARG A 154 -13.10 -7.62 12.59
C ARG A 154 -14.25 -8.62 12.77
N ALA A 155 -15.40 -8.37 12.17
CA ALA A 155 -16.48 -9.34 12.09
C ALA A 155 -15.99 -10.64 11.46
N LYS A 156 -16.40 -11.80 11.98
CA LYS A 156 -15.97 -13.11 11.48
C LYS A 156 -16.25 -13.24 9.98
N GLY A 157 -15.20 -13.32 9.17
CA GLY A 157 -15.33 -13.41 7.71
C GLY A 157 -15.82 -12.13 7.04
N GLY A 158 -15.92 -11.01 7.75
CA GLY A 158 -16.25 -9.71 7.18
C GLY A 158 -15.20 -9.22 6.17
N PRO A 159 -15.53 -8.29 5.27
CA PRO A 159 -14.59 -7.74 4.31
C PRO A 159 -13.48 -6.97 5.01
N CYS A 160 -12.25 -7.03 4.46
CA CYS A 160 -11.10 -6.36 5.06
C CYS A 160 -10.12 -5.88 3.99
N LEU A 161 -9.56 -4.68 4.21
CA LEU A 161 -8.33 -4.22 3.56
C LEU A 161 -7.19 -4.41 4.57
N LEU A 162 -6.15 -5.16 4.19
CA LEU A 162 -4.96 -5.39 5.01
C LEU A 162 -3.76 -4.71 4.35
N LEU A 163 -3.17 -3.73 5.02
CA LEU A 163 -1.94 -3.09 4.60
C LEU A 163 -0.76 -3.87 5.18
N GLY A 164 0.10 -4.37 4.29
CA GLY A 164 1.33 -5.07 4.67
C GLY A 164 2.37 -4.89 3.58
N HIS A 165 3.61 -4.54 3.95
CA HIS A 165 4.59 -4.09 2.97
C HIS A 165 5.11 -5.23 2.08
N GLU A 166 5.56 -6.34 2.68
CA GLU A 166 6.17 -7.47 1.98
C GLU A 166 5.12 -8.43 1.44
N PRO A 167 5.07 -8.66 0.11
CA PRO A 167 3.97 -9.42 -0.51
C PRO A 167 4.02 -10.94 -0.23
N ASP A 168 5.22 -11.52 -0.06
CA ASP A 168 5.33 -12.97 0.13
C ASP A 168 4.73 -13.44 1.47
N TYR A 169 4.52 -12.52 2.43
CA TYR A 169 3.79 -12.81 3.68
C TYR A 169 2.30 -13.13 3.45
N ALA A 170 1.78 -12.89 2.27
CA ALA A 170 0.41 -13.25 1.91
C ALA A 170 0.11 -14.75 2.05
N ASP A 171 1.11 -15.61 1.93
CA ASP A 171 0.94 -17.05 2.16
C ASP A 171 0.54 -17.35 3.62
N GLU A 172 1.18 -16.68 4.59
CA GLU A 172 0.86 -16.80 6.02
C GLU A 172 -0.51 -16.21 6.34
N VAL A 173 -0.85 -15.06 5.73
CA VAL A 173 -2.16 -14.43 5.88
C VAL A 173 -3.26 -15.36 5.37
N ALA A 174 -3.06 -15.97 4.20
CA ALA A 174 -4.04 -16.86 3.57
C ALA A 174 -4.30 -18.16 4.36
N GLN A 175 -3.32 -18.62 5.14
CA GLN A 175 -3.48 -19.77 6.04
C GLN A 175 -4.35 -19.44 7.27
N ARG A 176 -4.35 -18.17 7.69
CA ARG A 176 -4.97 -17.73 8.95
C ARG A 176 -6.23 -16.91 8.77
N SER A 177 -6.48 -16.41 7.57
CA SER A 177 -7.61 -15.53 7.27
C SER A 177 -8.08 -15.69 5.83
N SER A 178 -9.26 -15.15 5.54
CA SER A 178 -9.87 -15.15 4.22
C SER A 178 -10.72 -13.90 4.03
N ASN A 179 -11.25 -13.71 2.83
CA ASN A 179 -12.12 -12.57 2.48
C ASN A 179 -11.49 -11.22 2.82
N LEU A 180 -10.24 -11.06 2.39
CA LEU A 180 -9.54 -9.78 2.49
C LEU A 180 -8.75 -9.49 1.21
N LEU A 181 -8.49 -8.20 1.00
CA LEU A 181 -7.53 -7.71 0.03
C LEU A 181 -6.30 -7.24 0.80
N GLN A 182 -5.17 -7.94 0.63
CA GLN A 182 -3.88 -7.47 1.08
C GLN A 182 -3.28 -6.53 0.05
N LEU A 183 -2.84 -5.36 0.50
CA LEU A 183 -2.13 -4.36 -0.30
C LEU A 183 -0.66 -4.38 0.11
N ALA A 184 0.23 -4.55 -0.86
CA ALA A 184 1.67 -4.64 -0.64
C ALA A 184 2.47 -3.80 -1.63
N GLY A 185 3.76 -3.57 -1.32
CA GLY A 185 4.74 -2.90 -2.17
C GLY A 185 6.03 -3.70 -2.23
N HIS A 186 7.15 -3.10 -1.75
CA HIS A 186 8.43 -3.73 -1.49
C HIS A 186 9.25 -4.16 -2.71
N THR A 187 8.60 -4.71 -3.71
CA THR A 187 9.26 -5.32 -4.87
C THR A 187 9.73 -4.32 -5.92
N HIS A 188 9.17 -3.10 -5.88
CA HIS A 188 9.28 -2.11 -6.96
C HIS A 188 8.87 -2.66 -8.35
N GLY A 189 8.16 -3.81 -8.38
CA GLY A 189 7.89 -4.55 -9.62
C GLY A 189 9.16 -5.04 -10.33
N GLY A 190 10.30 -5.07 -9.60
CA GLY A 190 11.64 -5.34 -10.11
C GLY A 190 12.40 -4.10 -10.57
N GLN A 191 11.76 -2.92 -10.61
CA GLN A 191 12.33 -1.60 -10.93
C GLN A 191 13.03 -1.51 -12.29
N ILE A 192 13.94 -2.44 -12.59
CA ILE A 192 14.61 -2.63 -13.89
C ILE A 192 14.26 -4.02 -14.39
N CYS A 193 13.53 -4.06 -15.48
CA CYS A 193 13.03 -5.29 -16.09
C CYS A 193 13.57 -5.50 -17.50
N LEU A 194 13.57 -6.73 -17.96
CA LEU A 194 13.79 -7.06 -19.37
C LEU A 194 12.62 -6.53 -20.23
N PRO A 195 12.80 -6.37 -21.54
CA PRO A 195 11.67 -6.19 -22.45
C PRO A 195 10.62 -7.29 -22.24
N GLY A 196 9.34 -6.89 -22.09
CA GLY A 196 8.29 -7.81 -21.67
C GLY A 196 8.02 -7.79 -20.16
N GLY A 197 8.82 -7.05 -19.39
CA GLY A 197 8.53 -6.73 -18.00
C GLY A 197 9.00 -7.76 -16.98
N GLN A 198 9.81 -8.73 -17.35
CA GLN A 198 10.39 -9.69 -16.41
C GLN A 198 11.41 -9.00 -15.49
N PRO A 199 11.25 -9.04 -14.15
CA PRO A 199 12.20 -8.46 -13.21
C PRO A 199 13.61 -9.06 -13.34
N LEU A 200 14.64 -8.21 -13.30
CA LEU A 200 16.02 -8.69 -13.23
C LEU A 200 16.40 -9.10 -11.81
N MET A 201 15.82 -8.43 -10.81
CA MET A 201 16.09 -8.70 -9.41
C MET A 201 14.83 -8.42 -8.60
N LEU A 202 14.61 -9.21 -7.56
CA LEU A 202 13.56 -9.02 -6.57
C LEU A 202 14.15 -9.16 -5.16
N PRO A 203 13.66 -8.39 -4.18
CA PRO A 203 14.12 -8.45 -2.80
C PRO A 203 13.69 -9.74 -2.11
N THR A 204 14.26 -9.99 -0.93
CA THR A 204 13.78 -11.03 0.00
C THR A 204 12.34 -10.71 0.40
N LEU A 205 11.45 -11.73 0.50
CA LEU A 205 10.02 -11.59 0.76
C LEU A 205 9.22 -10.85 -0.35
N GLY A 206 9.78 -10.75 -1.55
CA GLY A 206 9.13 -10.23 -2.75
C GLY A 206 9.41 -11.07 -3.99
N LYS A 207 9.91 -12.32 -3.83
CA LYS A 207 10.32 -13.18 -4.95
C LYS A 207 9.15 -13.92 -5.58
N LYS A 208 8.13 -14.23 -4.81
CA LYS A 208 6.97 -15.01 -5.27
C LYS A 208 5.95 -14.12 -5.97
N TYR A 209 5.68 -12.95 -5.42
CA TYR A 209 4.67 -12.02 -5.91
C TYR A 209 5.32 -10.69 -6.30
N ALA A 210 5.66 -10.54 -7.57
CA ALA A 210 6.45 -9.40 -8.01
C ALA A 210 5.64 -8.11 -8.21
N ARG A 211 4.45 -8.18 -8.79
CA ARG A 211 3.58 -7.03 -9.06
C ARG A 211 2.21 -7.46 -9.58
N GLY A 212 1.18 -6.64 -9.36
CA GLY A 212 -0.18 -6.86 -9.86
C GLY A 212 -1.05 -7.65 -8.91
N LEU A 213 -2.17 -8.17 -9.42
CA LEU A 213 -3.20 -8.87 -8.64
C LEU A 213 -2.97 -10.38 -8.65
N PHE A 214 -2.99 -10.98 -7.46
CA PHE A 214 -2.89 -12.42 -7.25
C PHE A 214 -4.07 -12.92 -6.39
N GLN A 215 -4.44 -14.19 -6.61
CA GLN A 215 -5.31 -14.92 -5.69
C GLN A 215 -4.44 -15.88 -4.87
N VAL A 216 -4.44 -15.72 -3.55
CA VAL A 216 -3.65 -16.53 -2.63
C VAL A 216 -4.61 -17.19 -1.63
N GLY A 217 -4.91 -18.48 -1.85
CA GLY A 217 -5.94 -19.16 -1.05
C GLY A 217 -7.26 -18.37 -1.03
N GLY A 218 -7.73 -18.03 0.16
CA GLY A 218 -8.98 -17.29 0.38
C GLY A 218 -8.86 -15.76 0.35
N ILE A 219 -7.70 -15.20 -0.05
CA ILE A 219 -7.46 -13.76 -0.08
C ILE A 219 -7.04 -13.28 -1.47
N SER A 220 -7.28 -11.99 -1.75
CA SER A 220 -6.66 -11.29 -2.88
C SER A 220 -5.41 -10.55 -2.38
N LEU A 221 -4.34 -10.55 -3.17
CA LEU A 221 -3.12 -9.78 -2.92
C LEU A 221 -2.89 -8.85 -4.11
N TYR A 222 -2.70 -7.56 -3.84
CA TYR A 222 -2.22 -6.63 -4.85
C TYR A 222 -0.84 -6.09 -4.48
N VAL A 223 0.10 -6.17 -5.42
CA VAL A 223 1.48 -5.72 -5.25
C VAL A 223 1.73 -4.52 -6.15
N ASN A 224 1.88 -3.34 -5.53
CA ASN A 224 2.15 -2.08 -6.19
C ASN A 224 3.64 -1.95 -6.54
N ARG A 225 3.95 -1.35 -7.70
CA ARG A 225 5.34 -1.16 -8.16
C ARG A 225 6.08 -0.01 -7.49
N GLY A 226 5.42 0.72 -6.59
CA GLY A 226 5.99 1.86 -5.89
C GLY A 226 6.19 3.10 -6.76
N LEU A 227 6.35 4.24 -6.10
CA LEU A 227 6.59 5.54 -6.75
C LEU A 227 8.09 5.88 -6.82
N GLY A 228 8.85 5.54 -5.79
CA GLY A 228 10.28 5.84 -5.66
C GLY A 228 11.20 4.87 -6.39
N THR A 229 12.46 4.93 -6.02
CA THR A 229 13.50 4.00 -6.50
C THR A 229 14.44 3.66 -5.35
N ILE A 230 14.94 2.44 -5.33
CA ILE A 230 15.98 1.97 -4.42
C ILE A 230 17.25 1.61 -5.21
N GLY A 231 18.45 1.90 -4.67
CA GLY A 231 19.70 1.67 -5.37
C GLY A 231 19.81 2.53 -6.66
N PRO A 232 19.81 1.95 -7.86
CA PRO A 232 19.87 2.72 -9.10
C PRO A 232 18.71 3.69 -9.25
N LYS A 233 19.01 4.97 -9.52
CA LYS A 233 17.98 6.02 -9.71
C LYS A 233 17.33 5.94 -11.10
N ALA A 234 16.88 4.76 -11.50
CA ALA A 234 16.32 4.47 -12.81
C ALA A 234 15.17 3.44 -12.70
N ARG A 235 14.22 3.53 -13.64
CA ARG A 235 13.22 2.50 -13.91
C ARG A 235 13.23 2.19 -15.40
N PHE A 236 13.12 0.91 -15.74
CA PHE A 236 13.07 0.45 -17.13
C PHE A 236 12.04 -0.68 -17.26
N ALA A 237 11.14 -0.56 -18.21
CA ALA A 237 9.98 -1.45 -18.42
C ALA A 237 9.18 -1.72 -17.11
N CYS A 238 9.17 -0.71 -16.19
CA CYS A 238 8.53 -0.77 -14.89
C CYS A 238 8.25 0.64 -14.36
N SER A 239 7.27 1.33 -14.94
CA SER A 239 6.88 2.69 -14.55
C SER A 239 6.41 2.76 -13.10
N PRO A 240 6.65 3.89 -12.38
CA PRO A 240 6.05 4.13 -11.07
C PRO A 240 4.53 4.02 -11.14
N GLU A 241 3.89 3.61 -10.05
CA GLU A 241 2.48 3.25 -10.05
C GLU A 241 1.67 3.94 -8.97
N ILE A 242 0.50 4.42 -9.38
CA ILE A 242 -0.64 4.76 -8.53
C ILE A 242 -1.73 3.76 -8.88
N THR A 243 -2.25 3.00 -7.91
CA THR A 243 -3.29 2.01 -8.19
C THR A 243 -4.64 2.49 -7.71
N GLU A 244 -5.63 2.56 -8.61
CA GLU A 244 -7.03 2.78 -8.29
C GLU A 244 -7.75 1.44 -8.23
N ILE A 245 -8.21 1.06 -7.03
CA ILE A 245 -8.89 -0.20 -6.75
C ILE A 245 -10.35 0.08 -6.49
N THR A 246 -11.23 -0.47 -7.31
CA THR A 246 -12.68 -0.42 -7.07
C THR A 246 -13.09 -1.69 -6.36
N LEU A 247 -13.61 -1.57 -5.13
CA LEU A 247 -14.19 -2.70 -4.42
C LEU A 247 -15.56 -3.05 -4.99
N SER A 248 -15.87 -4.34 -5.05
CA SER A 248 -17.19 -4.82 -5.46
C SER A 248 -17.62 -6.01 -4.61
N ASN A 249 -18.92 -6.16 -4.46
CA ASN A 249 -19.47 -7.37 -3.85
C ASN A 249 -19.36 -8.54 -4.84
N THR A 250 -18.91 -9.70 -4.39
CA THR A 250 -19.25 -10.93 -5.10
C THR A 250 -20.68 -11.28 -4.72
N SER A 251 -21.62 -11.15 -5.64
CA SER A 251 -22.89 -11.86 -5.52
C SER A 251 -22.56 -13.32 -5.23
N ALA A 252 -23.10 -13.85 -4.13
CA ALA A 252 -23.03 -15.28 -3.89
C ALA A 252 -23.65 -15.96 -5.12
N ALA A 253 -22.82 -16.70 -5.87
CA ALA A 253 -23.30 -17.54 -6.93
C ALA A 253 -24.01 -18.75 -6.33
#